data_a4ef4a8eda907ef40dbad841e302f8c4
#
_entry.id   a4ef4a8eda907ef40dbad841e302f8c4
#
_cell.length_a   1.000
_cell.length_b   1.000
_cell.length_c   1.000
_cell.angle_alpha   90.00
_cell.angle_beta   90.00
_cell.angle_gamma   90.00
#
_symmetry.space_group_name_H-M   'P 1'
#
loop_
_entity.id
_entity.type
_entity.pdbx_description
1 polymer ?
#
loop_
_entity_poly.entity_id
_entity_poly.type
_entity_poly.pdbx_seq_one_letter_code
_entity_poly.pdbx_strand_id
1 'polypeptide(L)'
;LFFELARAVNEIRPKVFMGENVKGLTSHDNGRTFETIKNTIKELGYTLVEPRVLKAIMYQVPQKRERLILIAIRNDLADKVCYHWPSPYSRVLTLRDALYKSVIFSNDVHKSEGVRYPAKKEKVLKLVPQGGDWRDLPEDVAKDYMGGSWFLGGGKTGMARRLSLDEPSLTLTCSPCQK
;
A
#
# COMPACT_ATOMS: atom_id res chain seq x y z
N LEU A 1 -9.82 16.70 2.37
CA LEU A 1 -10.33 15.52 1.62
C LEU A 1 -11.47 14.80 2.37
N PHE A 2 -11.30 14.45 3.68
CA PHE A 2 -12.34 13.73 4.45
C PHE A 2 -13.66 14.54 4.53
N PHE A 3 -13.60 15.84 4.77
CA PHE A 3 -14.81 16.68 4.87
C PHE A 3 -15.58 16.77 3.54
N GLU A 4 -14.91 16.63 2.39
CA GLU A 4 -15.60 16.54 1.10
C GLU A 4 -16.34 15.20 0.94
N LEU A 5 -15.74 14.11 1.44
CA LEU A 5 -16.44 12.83 1.52
C LEU A 5 -17.67 12.95 2.45
N ALA A 6 -17.51 13.56 3.62
CA ALA A 6 -18.60 13.80 4.57
C ALA A 6 -19.73 14.62 3.96
N ARG A 7 -19.40 15.69 3.21
CA ARG A 7 -20.38 16.49 2.46
C ARG A 7 -21.14 15.65 1.44
N ALA A 8 -20.42 14.87 0.63
CA ALA A 8 -21.03 13.99 -0.37
C ALA A 8 -21.95 12.93 0.28
N VAL A 9 -21.50 12.32 1.39
CA VAL A 9 -22.33 11.36 2.16
C VAL A 9 -23.60 12.03 2.69
N ASN A 10 -23.51 13.27 3.17
CA ASN A 10 -24.67 14.00 3.66
C ASN A 10 -25.70 14.31 2.55
N GLU A 11 -25.22 14.64 1.36
CA GLU A 11 -26.07 14.96 0.20
C GLU A 11 -26.71 13.70 -0.42
N ILE A 12 -25.90 12.65 -0.65
CA ILE A 12 -26.32 11.42 -1.34
C ILE A 12 -27.10 10.48 -0.42
N ARG A 13 -26.81 10.50 0.89
CA ARG A 13 -27.42 9.64 1.91
C ARG A 13 -27.33 8.14 1.55
N PRO A 14 -26.17 7.61 1.17
CA PRO A 14 -26.04 6.20 0.79
C PRO A 14 -26.41 5.28 1.95
N LYS A 15 -26.85 4.06 1.65
CA LYS A 15 -27.15 3.04 2.68
C LYS A 15 -25.90 2.62 3.45
N VAL A 16 -24.79 2.52 2.74
CA VAL A 16 -23.45 2.20 3.27
C VAL A 16 -22.43 3.03 2.53
N PHE A 17 -21.38 3.48 3.21
CA PHE A 17 -20.21 4.02 2.55
C PHE A 17 -18.93 3.39 3.09
N MET A 18 -17.90 3.39 2.28
CA MET A 18 -16.56 2.91 2.63
C MET A 18 -15.55 4.05 2.47
N GLY A 19 -14.73 4.23 3.49
CA GLY A 19 -13.56 5.10 3.45
C GLY A 19 -12.27 4.28 3.51
N GLU A 20 -11.26 4.68 2.73
CA GLU A 20 -9.92 4.10 2.78
C GLU A 20 -8.90 5.17 3.13
N ASN A 21 -7.95 4.83 3.99
CA ASN A 21 -6.83 5.71 4.31
C ASN A 21 -5.57 4.90 4.67
N VAL A 22 -4.46 5.60 4.81
CA VAL A 22 -3.22 5.00 5.31
C VAL A 22 -3.35 4.63 6.79
N LYS A 23 -2.65 3.56 7.21
CA LYS A 23 -2.61 3.11 8.61
C LYS A 23 -2.25 4.25 9.57
N GLY A 24 -1.33 5.14 9.19
CA GLY A 24 -0.88 6.26 10.03
C GLY A 24 -1.98 7.22 10.48
N LEU A 25 -3.17 7.20 9.84
CA LEU A 25 -4.29 8.03 10.26
C LEU A 25 -4.74 7.72 11.70
N THR A 26 -4.62 6.47 12.14
CA THR A 26 -5.03 6.05 13.49
C THR A 26 -4.20 6.70 14.61
N SER A 27 -2.95 7.08 14.31
CA SER A 27 -2.04 7.72 15.26
C SER A 27 -1.75 9.19 14.93
N HIS A 28 -2.27 9.70 13.80
CA HIS A 28 -2.07 11.08 13.41
C HIS A 28 -2.64 12.02 14.47
N ASP A 29 -1.83 13.04 14.84
CA ASP A 29 -2.20 14.03 15.85
C ASP A 29 -2.66 13.37 17.18
N ASN A 30 -1.88 12.38 17.66
CA ASN A 30 -2.20 11.59 18.85
C ASN A 30 -3.59 10.95 18.82
N GLY A 31 -4.07 10.58 17.62
CA GLY A 31 -5.39 9.97 17.41
C GLY A 31 -6.55 10.96 17.28
N ARG A 32 -6.36 12.25 17.55
CA ARG A 32 -7.44 13.26 17.51
C ARG A 32 -8.10 13.35 16.14
N THR A 33 -7.31 13.30 15.07
CA THR A 33 -7.85 13.30 13.70
C THR A 33 -8.81 12.14 13.47
N PHE A 34 -8.45 10.95 13.95
CA PHE A 34 -9.28 9.76 13.78
C PHE A 34 -10.57 9.84 14.62
N GLU A 35 -10.50 10.35 15.85
CA GLU A 35 -11.68 10.61 16.68
C GLU A 35 -12.63 11.62 16.02
N THR A 36 -12.10 12.70 15.45
CA THR A 36 -12.90 13.67 14.68
C THR A 36 -13.66 12.98 13.54
N ILE A 37 -13.00 12.11 12.79
CA ILE A 37 -13.62 11.34 11.71
C ILE A 37 -14.77 10.48 12.24
N LYS A 38 -14.55 9.74 13.34
CA LYS A 38 -15.59 8.89 13.94
C LYS A 38 -16.80 9.70 14.39
N ASN A 39 -16.57 10.84 15.04
CA ASN A 39 -17.64 11.72 15.50
C ASN A 39 -18.43 12.29 14.33
N THR A 40 -17.76 12.78 13.29
CA THR A 40 -18.42 13.27 12.07
C THR A 40 -19.30 12.19 11.43
N ILE A 41 -18.82 10.94 11.33
CA ILE A 41 -19.61 9.80 10.81
C ILE A 41 -20.89 9.61 11.63
N LYS A 42 -20.78 9.65 12.96
CA LYS A 42 -21.90 9.53 13.88
C LYS A 42 -22.90 10.68 13.72
N GLU A 43 -22.43 11.91 13.63
CA GLU A 43 -23.24 13.12 13.43
C GLU A 43 -24.01 13.08 12.11
N LEU A 44 -23.43 12.49 11.06
CA LEU A 44 -24.09 12.26 9.77
C LEU A 44 -25.20 11.20 9.83
N GLY A 45 -25.42 10.54 10.97
CA GLY A 45 -26.44 9.51 11.14
C GLY A 45 -26.02 8.13 10.63
N TYR A 46 -24.74 7.81 10.79
CA TYR A 46 -24.19 6.49 10.44
C TYR A 46 -23.57 5.80 11.64
N THR A 47 -23.72 4.49 11.70
CA THR A 47 -23.03 3.60 12.64
C THR A 47 -21.77 3.09 11.99
N LEU A 48 -20.63 3.38 12.60
CA LEU A 48 -19.33 2.89 12.14
C LEU A 48 -19.12 1.45 12.63
N VAL A 49 -18.87 0.53 11.69
CA VAL A 49 -18.35 -0.80 11.99
C VAL A 49 -16.95 -0.66 12.57
N GLU A 50 -16.57 -1.53 13.50
CA GLU A 50 -15.22 -1.49 14.09
C GLU A 50 -14.16 -1.39 13.01
N PRO A 51 -13.41 -0.29 12.92
CA PRO A 51 -12.44 -0.04 11.85
C PRO A 51 -11.31 -1.06 11.86
N ARG A 52 -10.83 -1.45 10.67
CA ARG A 52 -9.71 -2.40 10.56
C ARG A 52 -8.62 -1.91 9.63
N VAL A 53 -7.38 -2.18 10.03
CA VAL A 53 -6.23 -2.06 9.14
C VAL A 53 -6.08 -3.40 8.40
N LEU A 54 -6.40 -3.41 7.12
CA LEU A 54 -6.26 -4.58 6.27
C LEU A 54 -4.86 -4.60 5.63
N LYS A 55 -4.26 -5.80 5.62
CA LYS A 55 -2.97 -6.08 4.96
C LYS A 55 -3.26 -6.78 3.63
N ALA A 56 -2.92 -6.16 2.52
CA ALA A 56 -3.21 -6.69 1.19
C ALA A 56 -2.68 -8.13 0.99
N ILE A 57 -1.53 -8.46 1.58
CA ILE A 57 -0.94 -9.81 1.54
C ILE A 57 -1.86 -10.90 2.13
N MET A 58 -2.77 -10.53 3.02
CA MET A 58 -3.74 -11.47 3.60
C MET A 58 -4.94 -11.73 2.69
N TYR A 59 -5.04 -11.03 1.57
CA TYR A 59 -6.17 -11.10 0.62
C TYR A 59 -5.71 -11.43 -0.80
N GLN A 60 -4.68 -12.26 -0.92
CA GLN A 60 -4.11 -12.73 -2.19
C GLN A 60 -3.59 -11.61 -3.11
N VAL A 61 -3.19 -10.48 -2.53
CA VAL A 61 -2.48 -9.42 -3.23
C VAL A 61 -1.01 -9.47 -2.85
N PRO A 62 -0.08 -9.76 -3.78
CA PRO A 62 1.34 -9.92 -3.46
C PRO A 62 2.04 -8.57 -3.24
N GLN A 63 1.48 -7.76 -2.35
CA GLN A 63 2.01 -6.43 -2.01
C GLN A 63 1.90 -6.17 -0.50
N LYS A 64 3.00 -5.78 0.12
CA LYS A 64 3.09 -5.33 1.52
C LYS A 64 2.44 -3.94 1.66
N ARG A 65 1.11 -3.89 1.60
CA ARG A 65 0.30 -2.67 1.68
C ARG A 65 -0.70 -2.79 2.82
N GLU A 66 -0.68 -1.84 3.73
CA GLU A 66 -1.64 -1.74 4.83
C GLU A 66 -2.54 -0.53 4.64
N ARG A 67 -3.84 -0.72 4.81
CA ARG A 67 -4.83 0.35 4.70
C ARG A 67 -5.88 0.25 5.80
N LEU A 68 -6.15 1.38 6.41
CA LEU A 68 -7.30 1.55 7.29
C LEU A 68 -8.56 1.59 6.44
N ILE A 69 -9.50 0.70 6.74
CA ILE A 69 -10.81 0.66 6.09
C ILE A 69 -11.88 1.02 7.10
N LEU A 70 -12.74 1.94 6.73
CA LEU A 70 -13.91 2.40 7.47
C LEU A 70 -15.15 1.95 6.71
N ILE A 71 -16.04 1.24 7.38
CA ILE A 71 -17.37 0.90 6.86
C ILE A 71 -18.40 1.55 7.76
N ALA A 72 -19.27 2.33 7.17
CA ALA A 72 -20.33 2.99 7.93
C ALA A 72 -21.69 2.68 7.31
N ILE A 73 -22.63 2.24 8.15
CA ILE A 73 -23.98 1.82 7.79
C ILE A 73 -24.94 2.88 8.29
N ARG A 74 -25.87 3.33 7.46
CA ARG A 74 -26.88 4.33 7.84
C ARG A 74 -27.73 3.80 8.98
N ASN A 75 -28.02 4.63 10.00
CA ASN A 75 -28.60 4.20 11.28
C ASN A 75 -29.95 3.46 11.15
N ASP A 76 -30.77 3.79 10.14
CA ASP A 76 -32.05 3.10 9.89
C ASP A 76 -31.89 1.64 9.45
N LEU A 77 -30.67 1.25 9.09
CA LEU A 77 -30.29 -0.09 8.62
C LEU A 77 -29.34 -0.80 9.59
N ALA A 78 -28.67 -0.10 10.48
CA ALA A 78 -27.57 -0.63 11.29
C ALA A 78 -28.00 -1.86 12.12
N ASP A 79 -29.20 -1.85 12.69
CA ASP A 79 -29.73 -2.97 13.48
C ASP A 79 -30.27 -4.12 12.61
N LYS A 80 -30.41 -3.91 11.29
CA LYS A 80 -30.94 -4.88 10.34
C LYS A 80 -29.85 -5.61 9.54
N VAL A 81 -28.59 -5.14 9.63
CA VAL A 81 -27.49 -5.61 8.81
C VAL A 81 -26.31 -5.99 9.70
N CYS A 82 -25.84 -7.21 9.55
CA CYS A 82 -24.59 -7.63 10.17
C CYS A 82 -23.46 -7.61 9.15
N TYR A 83 -22.48 -6.72 9.35
CA TYR A 83 -21.29 -6.65 8.51
C TYR A 83 -20.21 -7.60 9.02
N HIS A 84 -19.73 -8.47 8.15
CA HIS A 84 -18.62 -9.36 8.44
C HIS A 84 -17.38 -8.97 7.63
N TRP A 85 -16.29 -8.75 8.35
CA TRP A 85 -14.99 -8.58 7.70
C TRP A 85 -14.58 -9.87 6.98
N PRO A 86 -14.05 -9.79 5.75
CA PRO A 86 -13.57 -10.98 5.05
C PRO A 86 -12.46 -11.66 5.87
N SER A 87 -12.48 -12.98 5.88
CA SER A 87 -11.43 -13.77 6.50
C SER A 87 -10.15 -13.71 5.67
N PRO A 88 -8.99 -13.62 6.32
CA PRO A 88 -7.71 -13.66 5.61
C PRO A 88 -7.48 -15.05 5.01
N TYR A 89 -6.79 -15.10 3.87
CA TYR A 89 -6.30 -16.34 3.29
C TYR A 89 -5.07 -16.85 4.05
N SER A 90 -4.90 -18.15 4.12
CA SER A 90 -3.74 -18.78 4.77
C SER A 90 -2.44 -18.67 3.96
N ARG A 91 -2.55 -18.58 2.64
CA ARG A 91 -1.40 -18.46 1.73
C ARG A 91 -1.12 -16.99 1.38
N VAL A 92 0.10 -16.57 1.63
CA VAL A 92 0.64 -15.29 1.14
C VAL A 92 1.24 -15.52 -0.25
N LEU A 93 0.81 -14.71 -1.22
CA LEU A 93 1.35 -14.75 -2.58
C LEU A 93 2.63 -13.93 -2.69
N THR A 94 3.51 -14.39 -3.57
CA THR A 94 4.76 -13.72 -3.90
C THR A 94 4.64 -12.94 -5.21
N LEU A 95 5.65 -12.13 -5.50
CA LEU A 95 5.74 -11.44 -6.79
C LEU A 95 5.86 -12.46 -7.96
N ARG A 96 6.47 -13.61 -7.72
CA ARG A 96 6.54 -14.72 -8.68
C ARG A 96 5.14 -15.23 -9.04
N ASP A 97 4.28 -15.45 -8.04
CA ASP A 97 2.89 -15.89 -8.26
C ASP A 97 2.08 -14.90 -9.12
N ALA A 98 2.42 -13.60 -9.06
CA ALA A 98 1.73 -12.55 -9.81
C ALA A 98 2.27 -12.33 -11.23
N LEU A 99 3.55 -12.62 -11.49
CA LEU A 99 4.20 -12.31 -12.77
C LEU A 99 4.37 -13.51 -13.68
N TYR A 100 4.40 -14.70 -13.12
CA TYR A 100 4.63 -15.93 -13.86
C TYR A 100 3.43 -16.87 -13.73
N LYS A 101 3.36 -17.86 -14.62
CA LYS A 101 2.38 -18.93 -14.56
C LYS A 101 2.38 -19.56 -13.17
N SER A 102 1.23 -19.60 -12.54
CA SER A 102 1.04 -20.09 -11.18
C SER A 102 -0.33 -20.72 -11.02
N VAL A 103 -0.71 -21.10 -9.80
CA VAL A 103 -2.06 -21.58 -9.49
C VAL A 103 -3.14 -20.51 -9.66
N ILE A 104 -2.75 -19.23 -9.79
CA ILE A 104 -3.67 -18.10 -9.91
C ILE A 104 -3.79 -17.62 -11.34
N PHE A 105 -2.67 -17.61 -12.08
CA PHE A 105 -2.61 -17.16 -13.46
C PHE A 105 -2.16 -18.31 -14.37
N SER A 106 -2.90 -18.53 -15.44
CA SER A 106 -2.61 -19.59 -16.41
C SER A 106 -1.39 -19.31 -17.28
N ASN A 107 -1.00 -18.04 -17.43
CA ASN A 107 0.10 -17.57 -18.29
C ASN A 107 0.99 -16.58 -17.54
N ASP A 108 2.21 -16.42 -18.04
CA ASP A 108 3.08 -15.33 -17.63
C ASP A 108 2.48 -13.98 -18.04
N VAL A 109 2.71 -12.96 -17.19
CA VAL A 109 2.33 -11.59 -17.55
C VAL A 109 3.23 -11.11 -18.69
N HIS A 110 2.62 -10.54 -19.73
CA HIS A 110 3.35 -9.98 -20.86
C HIS A 110 4.34 -8.90 -20.40
N LYS A 111 5.52 -8.89 -21.01
CA LYS A 111 6.49 -7.84 -20.77
C LYS A 111 5.89 -6.49 -21.11
N SER A 112 5.93 -5.57 -20.16
CA SER A 112 5.51 -4.19 -20.38
C SER A 112 6.57 -3.44 -21.17
N GLU A 113 6.16 -2.59 -22.11
CA GLU A 113 7.03 -1.60 -22.76
C GLU A 113 7.36 -0.41 -21.83
N GLY A 114 7.12 -0.53 -20.56
CA GLY A 114 7.20 0.51 -19.54
C GLY A 114 8.45 1.39 -19.59
N VAL A 115 8.56 2.30 -18.66
CA VAL A 115 9.63 3.29 -18.56
C VAL A 115 10.99 2.61 -18.51
N ARG A 116 11.87 2.96 -19.47
CA ARG A 116 13.28 2.52 -19.48
C ARG A 116 14.07 3.36 -18.48
N TYR A 117 14.92 2.70 -17.72
CA TYR A 117 15.85 3.42 -16.85
C TYR A 117 16.95 4.12 -17.67
N PRO A 118 17.46 5.29 -17.22
CA PRO A 118 18.69 5.84 -17.75
C PRO A 118 19.83 4.82 -17.70
N ALA A 119 20.69 4.80 -18.72
CA ALA A 119 21.73 3.77 -18.88
C ALA A 119 22.64 3.59 -17.63
N LYS A 120 23.00 4.72 -16.97
CA LYS A 120 23.79 4.68 -15.72
C LYS A 120 23.04 3.93 -14.61
N LYS A 121 21.75 4.24 -14.42
CA LYS A 121 20.93 3.59 -13.40
C LYS A 121 20.71 2.11 -13.71
N GLU A 122 20.46 1.78 -14.96
CA GLU A 122 20.27 0.38 -15.38
C GLU A 122 21.49 -0.47 -15.09
N LYS A 123 22.70 0.05 -15.38
CA LYS A 123 23.97 -0.65 -15.07
C LYS A 123 24.09 -0.96 -13.57
N VAL A 124 23.80 0.01 -12.72
CA VAL A 124 23.86 -0.18 -11.26
C VAL A 124 22.81 -1.18 -10.79
N LEU A 125 21.57 -1.06 -11.24
CA LEU A 125 20.49 -1.96 -10.83
C LEU A 125 20.71 -3.41 -11.25
N LYS A 126 21.46 -3.68 -12.33
CA LYS A 126 21.86 -5.03 -12.74
C LYS A 126 22.82 -5.71 -11.76
N LEU A 127 23.60 -4.93 -11.01
CA LEU A 127 24.52 -5.44 -9.99
C LEU A 127 23.83 -5.77 -8.66
N VAL A 128 22.66 -5.19 -8.41
CA VAL A 128 21.91 -5.43 -7.17
C VAL A 128 21.25 -6.80 -7.24
N PRO A 129 21.46 -7.70 -6.26
CA PRO A 129 20.78 -9.00 -6.21
C PRO A 129 19.27 -8.86 -5.99
N GLN A 130 18.51 -9.92 -6.25
CA GLN A 130 17.08 -9.95 -5.92
C GLN A 130 16.89 -9.73 -4.42
N GLY A 131 15.96 -8.83 -4.07
CA GLY A 131 15.68 -8.46 -2.69
C GLY A 131 16.69 -7.50 -2.07
N GLY A 132 17.79 -7.19 -2.77
CA GLY A 132 18.87 -6.32 -2.31
C GLY A 132 18.63 -4.83 -2.55
N ASP A 133 19.60 -4.05 -2.13
CA ASP A 133 19.63 -2.60 -2.33
C ASP A 133 21.09 -2.09 -2.52
N TRP A 134 21.28 -0.78 -2.46
CA TRP A 134 22.58 -0.15 -2.65
C TRP A 134 23.72 -0.70 -1.74
N ARG A 135 23.39 -1.29 -0.60
CA ARG A 135 24.35 -1.86 0.36
C ARG A 135 24.98 -3.15 -0.13
N ASP A 136 24.36 -3.79 -1.11
CA ASP A 136 24.86 -5.01 -1.75
C ASP A 136 25.78 -4.71 -2.96
N LEU A 137 25.98 -3.43 -3.28
CA LEU A 137 26.89 -2.97 -4.34
C LEU A 137 28.33 -2.89 -3.84
N PRO A 138 29.34 -3.03 -4.71
CA PRO A 138 30.70 -2.61 -4.39
C PRO A 138 30.72 -1.16 -3.90
N GLU A 139 31.58 -0.87 -2.91
CA GLU A 139 31.56 0.40 -2.20
C GLU A 139 31.77 1.62 -3.12
N ASP A 140 32.67 1.50 -4.07
CA ASP A 140 32.95 2.54 -5.08
C ASP A 140 31.74 2.81 -5.98
N VAL A 141 31.06 1.77 -6.42
CA VAL A 141 29.81 1.87 -7.22
C VAL A 141 28.70 2.48 -6.39
N ALA A 142 28.53 2.05 -5.14
CA ALA A 142 27.54 2.59 -4.24
C ALA A 142 27.76 4.08 -3.97
N LYS A 143 29.00 4.48 -3.70
CA LYS A 143 29.38 5.90 -3.49
C LYS A 143 29.06 6.77 -4.70
N ASP A 144 29.48 6.33 -5.90
CA ASP A 144 29.20 7.06 -7.14
C ASP A 144 27.69 7.18 -7.42
N TYR A 145 26.94 6.10 -7.20
CA TYR A 145 25.49 6.09 -7.42
C TYR A 145 24.74 6.97 -6.42
N MET A 146 25.11 6.90 -5.14
CA MET A 146 24.49 7.65 -4.05
C MET A 146 24.81 9.14 -4.10
N GLY A 147 26.02 9.50 -4.56
CA GLY A 147 26.51 10.87 -4.56
C GLY A 147 26.40 11.53 -3.19
N GLY A 148 25.88 12.74 -3.10
CA GLY A 148 25.70 13.44 -1.83
C GLY A 148 24.86 12.69 -0.79
N SER A 149 23.94 11.83 -1.22
CA SER A 149 23.12 11.02 -0.30
C SER A 149 23.95 9.98 0.48
N TRP A 150 25.16 9.65 0.02
CA TRP A 150 26.06 8.76 0.74
C TRP A 150 26.40 9.27 2.15
N PHE A 151 26.60 10.57 2.26
CA PHE A 151 27.02 11.24 3.51
C PHE A 151 25.86 11.64 4.42
N LEU A 152 24.60 11.54 3.92
CA LEU A 152 23.44 11.89 4.72
C LEU A 152 23.08 10.78 5.70
N GLY A 153 22.67 11.15 6.91
CA GLY A 153 22.02 10.24 7.86
C GLY A 153 20.61 9.82 7.39
N GLY A 154 20.08 8.73 7.95
CA GLY A 154 18.71 8.29 7.76
C GLY A 154 18.46 7.20 6.73
N GLY A 155 17.19 6.85 6.56
CA GLY A 155 16.73 5.63 5.90
C GLY A 155 16.87 5.59 4.39
N LYS A 156 18.04 5.38 3.88
CA LYS A 156 18.35 5.23 2.45
C LYS A 156 17.88 3.90 1.83
N THR A 157 17.01 3.17 2.52
CA THR A 157 16.61 1.80 2.17
C THR A 157 15.83 1.67 0.85
N GLY A 158 15.36 2.78 0.29
CA GLY A 158 14.66 2.80 -1.01
C GLY A 158 15.57 2.94 -2.23
N MET A 159 16.87 3.27 -2.04
CA MET A 159 17.78 3.56 -3.15
C MET A 159 18.33 2.26 -3.76
N ALA A 160 18.41 2.22 -5.09
CA ALA A 160 18.85 1.07 -5.87
C ALA A 160 18.21 -0.26 -5.41
N ARG A 161 16.96 -0.23 -4.95
CA ARG A 161 16.30 -1.43 -4.45
C ARG A 161 15.81 -2.29 -5.60
N ARG A 162 16.08 -3.60 -5.51
CA ARG A 162 15.53 -4.62 -6.40
C ARG A 162 14.55 -5.49 -5.64
N LEU A 163 13.35 -5.69 -6.19
CA LEU A 163 12.35 -6.58 -5.58
C LEU A 163 12.78 -8.04 -5.69
N SER A 164 12.41 -8.85 -4.71
CA SER A 164 12.53 -10.31 -4.77
C SER A 164 11.30 -10.92 -5.44
N LEU A 165 11.49 -11.90 -6.29
CA LEU A 165 10.39 -12.68 -6.86
C LEU A 165 9.74 -13.59 -5.82
N ASP A 166 10.47 -13.96 -4.77
CA ASP A 166 10.05 -14.94 -3.76
C ASP A 166 9.41 -14.28 -2.53
N GLU A 167 9.17 -12.97 -2.61
CA GLU A 167 8.44 -12.19 -1.60
C GLU A 167 7.30 -11.38 -2.22
N PRO A 168 6.31 -10.96 -1.42
CA PRO A 168 5.38 -9.91 -1.82
C PRO A 168 6.13 -8.61 -2.09
N SER A 169 5.73 -7.87 -3.12
CA SER A 169 6.34 -6.57 -3.42
C SER A 169 6.11 -5.56 -2.31
N LEU A 170 6.95 -4.55 -2.25
CA LEU A 170 6.65 -3.33 -1.48
C LEU A 170 5.56 -2.52 -2.18
N THR A 171 4.94 -1.60 -1.45
CA THR A 171 4.05 -0.62 -2.07
C THR A 171 4.84 0.18 -3.11
N LEU A 172 4.40 0.12 -4.37
CA LEU A 172 5.01 0.85 -5.46
C LEU A 172 4.68 2.34 -5.35
N THR A 173 5.65 3.19 -5.65
CA THR A 173 5.48 4.64 -5.75
C THR A 173 4.98 5.02 -7.15
N CYS A 174 4.49 6.24 -7.31
CA CYS A 174 3.96 6.74 -8.57
C CYS A 174 5.02 6.91 -9.68
N SER A 175 6.31 6.92 -9.33
CA SER A 175 7.41 6.99 -10.30
C SER A 175 8.38 5.83 -10.11
N PRO A 176 8.50 4.91 -11.09
CA PRO A 176 9.47 3.82 -11.03
C PRO A 176 10.93 4.32 -11.16
N CYS A 177 11.12 5.57 -11.62
CA CYS A 177 12.43 6.19 -11.79
C CYS A 177 12.93 6.94 -10.55
N GLN A 178 12.16 6.99 -9.46
CA GLN A 178 12.65 7.55 -8.20
C GLN A 178 13.88 6.78 -7.71
N LYS A 179 14.82 7.56 -7.16
CA LYS A 179 16.06 7.00 -6.59
C LYS A 179 15.79 6.16 -5.35
#